data_427ee97825f67a46a25b95e0eea3671e
#
_entry.id   427ee97825f67a46a25b95e0eea3671e
#
_cell.length_a   1.000
_cell.length_b   1.000
_cell.length_c   1.000
_cell.angle_alpha   90.00
_cell.angle_beta   90.00
_cell.angle_gamma   90.00
#
_symmetry.space_group_name_H-M   'P 1'
#
loop_
_entity.id
_entity.type
_entity.pdbx_description
1 polymer ?
#
loop_
_entity_poly.entity_id
_entity_poly.type
_entity_poly.pdbx_seq_one_letter_code
_entity_poly.pdbx_strand_id
1 'polypeptide(L)'
;MNILPYVLISLLGGAIVPLQLAIVNAFQKNTEASQIQSTFYLYVGGAIASFIMAYIMSGGIKPPHVESASWWMWLPGFLGSFYILFMFISAHKIGSGNNLLWVFLGQMYFAVLIGKLGLFGLEPRPIDLYKIIGLVVVTIGGAIMIYGESRQ
;
A
#
# COMPACT_ATOMS: atom_id res chain seq x y z
N MET A 1 14.19 -8.42 -21.55
CA MET A 1 13.06 -7.49 -21.28
C MET A 1 13.61 -6.34 -20.41
N ASN A 2 13.46 -5.09 -20.85
CA ASN A 2 13.96 -3.96 -20.05
C ASN A 2 13.01 -3.73 -18.87
N ILE A 3 13.49 -3.98 -17.64
CA ILE A 3 12.70 -3.84 -16.41
C ILE A 3 12.71 -2.41 -15.85
N LEU A 4 13.60 -1.55 -16.36
CA LEU A 4 13.82 -0.21 -15.83
C LEU A 4 12.56 0.67 -15.82
N PRO A 5 11.72 0.72 -16.86
CA PRO A 5 10.50 1.50 -16.84
C PRO A 5 9.54 1.08 -15.72
N TYR A 6 9.42 -0.21 -15.47
CA TYR A 6 8.55 -0.73 -14.40
C TYR A 6 9.08 -0.41 -13.00
N VAL A 7 10.41 -0.43 -12.83
CA VAL A 7 11.04 0.00 -11.59
C VAL A 7 10.78 1.49 -11.33
N LEU A 8 10.91 2.34 -12.35
CA LEU A 8 10.64 3.78 -12.22
C LEU A 8 9.18 4.07 -11.87
N ILE A 9 8.23 3.39 -12.54
CA ILE A 9 6.80 3.52 -12.23
C ILE A 9 6.52 3.08 -10.79
N SER A 10 7.14 1.99 -10.34
CA SER A 10 6.98 1.50 -8.96
C SER A 10 7.54 2.48 -7.93
N LEU A 11 8.69 3.09 -8.20
CA LEU A 11 9.26 4.13 -7.33
C LEU A 11 8.37 5.38 -7.25
N LEU A 12 7.84 5.83 -8.39
CA LEU A 12 6.90 6.94 -8.43
C LEU A 12 5.62 6.61 -7.63
N GLY A 13 5.06 5.41 -7.83
CA GLY A 13 3.90 4.95 -7.06
C GLY A 13 4.19 4.90 -5.55
N GLY A 14 5.39 4.43 -5.17
CA GLY A 14 5.82 4.42 -3.77
C GLY A 14 5.96 5.83 -3.18
N ALA A 15 6.42 6.80 -3.96
CA ALA A 15 6.56 8.20 -3.52
C ALA A 15 5.20 8.90 -3.28
N ILE A 16 4.13 8.43 -3.91
CA ILE A 16 2.78 8.97 -3.70
C ILE A 16 2.29 8.69 -2.27
N VAL A 17 2.66 7.57 -1.67
CA VAL A 17 2.17 7.17 -0.34
C VAL A 17 2.58 8.15 0.77
N PRO A 18 3.86 8.53 0.95
CA PRO A 18 4.25 9.52 1.95
C PRO A 18 3.68 10.92 1.65
N LEU A 19 3.55 11.31 0.37
CA LEU A 19 2.90 12.55 -0.01
C LEU A 19 1.42 12.56 0.41
N GLN A 20 0.70 11.48 0.13
CA GLN A 20 -0.69 11.30 0.53
C GLN A 20 -0.86 11.37 2.05
N LEU A 21 0.04 10.72 2.80
CA LEU A 21 0.03 10.76 4.27
C LEU A 21 0.25 12.18 4.80
N ALA A 22 1.19 12.94 4.20
CA ALA A 22 1.44 14.33 4.58
C ALA A 22 0.22 15.23 4.33
N ILE A 23 -0.44 15.08 3.17
CA ILE A 23 -1.66 15.84 2.83
C ILE A 23 -2.80 15.51 3.79
N VAL A 24 -3.00 14.24 4.13
CA VAL A 24 -4.03 13.81 5.08
C VAL A 24 -3.74 14.33 6.49
N ASN A 25 -2.50 14.32 6.94
CA ASN A 25 -2.13 14.93 8.22
C ASN A 25 -2.46 16.42 8.25
N ALA A 26 -2.18 17.14 7.16
CA ALA A 26 -2.55 18.56 7.02
C ALA A 26 -4.08 18.74 7.04
N PHE A 27 -4.82 17.88 6.35
CA PHE A 27 -6.28 17.88 6.37
C PHE A 27 -6.82 17.68 7.79
N GLN A 28 -6.35 16.67 8.51
CA GLN A 28 -6.75 16.39 9.90
C GLN A 28 -6.49 17.60 10.81
N LYS A 29 -5.31 18.20 10.68
CA LYS A 29 -4.92 19.35 11.49
C LYS A 29 -5.81 20.59 11.25
N ASN A 30 -6.21 20.82 10.00
CA ASN A 30 -6.99 22.00 9.62
C ASN A 30 -8.50 21.83 9.82
N THR A 31 -9.01 20.60 9.78
CA THR A 31 -10.45 20.29 9.83
C THR A 31 -10.88 19.60 11.13
N GLU A 32 -9.92 19.29 12.01
CA GLU A 32 -10.13 18.49 13.22
C GLU A 32 -10.74 17.09 12.92
N ALA A 33 -10.57 16.61 11.68
CA ALA A 33 -11.11 15.34 11.27
C ALA A 33 -10.40 14.17 11.96
N SER A 34 -11.18 13.19 12.39
CA SER A 34 -10.66 11.94 12.92
C SER A 34 -9.98 11.09 11.82
N GLN A 35 -9.18 10.08 12.21
CA GLN A 35 -8.55 9.17 11.27
C GLN A 35 -9.56 8.45 10.37
N ILE A 36 -10.70 8.05 10.94
CA ILE A 36 -11.75 7.35 10.19
C ILE A 36 -12.44 8.27 9.18
N GLN A 37 -12.71 9.53 9.56
CA GLN A 37 -13.25 10.53 8.64
C GLN A 37 -12.28 10.81 7.49
N SER A 38 -11.01 10.98 7.81
CA SER A 38 -9.96 11.18 6.80
C SER A 38 -9.85 9.99 5.85
N THR A 39 -9.95 8.77 6.36
CA THR A 39 -10.00 7.55 5.54
C THR A 39 -11.18 7.57 4.58
N PHE A 40 -12.37 7.94 5.07
CA PHE A 40 -13.56 8.03 4.24
C PHE A 40 -13.39 9.03 3.09
N TYR A 41 -12.97 10.27 3.37
CA TYR A 41 -12.78 11.30 2.33
C TYR A 41 -11.68 10.92 1.33
N LEU A 42 -10.62 10.28 1.79
CA LEU A 42 -9.57 9.76 0.94
C LEU A 42 -10.11 8.75 -0.07
N TYR A 43 -10.93 7.80 0.37
CA TYR A 43 -11.50 6.79 -0.52
C TYR A 43 -12.58 7.34 -1.44
N VAL A 44 -13.35 8.33 -1.02
CA VAL A 44 -14.27 9.06 -1.90
C VAL A 44 -13.50 9.75 -3.02
N GLY A 45 -12.43 10.48 -2.70
CA GLY A 45 -11.55 11.09 -3.68
C GLY A 45 -10.90 10.06 -4.61
N GLY A 46 -10.44 8.95 -4.06
CA GLY A 46 -9.89 7.83 -4.82
C GLY A 46 -10.90 7.19 -5.78
N ALA A 47 -12.13 7.02 -5.34
CA ALA A 47 -13.22 6.49 -6.18
C ALA A 47 -13.52 7.43 -7.36
N ILE A 48 -13.59 8.73 -7.11
CA ILE A 48 -13.80 9.73 -8.16
C ILE A 48 -12.64 9.71 -9.17
N ALA A 49 -11.40 9.72 -8.67
CA ALA A 49 -10.21 9.67 -9.52
C ALA A 49 -10.16 8.40 -10.36
N SER A 50 -10.44 7.24 -9.75
CA SER A 50 -10.48 5.95 -10.47
C SER A 50 -11.57 5.93 -11.54
N PHE A 51 -12.73 6.50 -11.24
CA PHE A 51 -13.82 6.63 -12.19
C PHE A 51 -13.41 7.46 -13.42
N ILE A 52 -12.82 8.63 -13.18
CA ILE A 52 -12.34 9.52 -14.26
C ILE A 52 -11.27 8.80 -15.09
N MET A 53 -10.29 8.17 -14.43
CA MET A 53 -9.23 7.42 -15.13
C MET A 53 -9.80 6.27 -15.97
N ALA A 54 -10.71 5.48 -15.42
CA ALA A 54 -11.36 4.40 -16.15
C ALA A 54 -12.14 4.92 -17.37
N TYR A 55 -12.86 6.02 -17.22
CA TYR A 55 -13.59 6.64 -18.31
C TYR A 55 -12.67 7.11 -19.44
N ILE A 56 -11.58 7.82 -19.10
CA ILE A 56 -10.63 8.35 -20.09
C ILE A 56 -9.84 7.23 -20.77
N MET A 57 -9.33 6.26 -20.01
CA MET A 57 -8.41 5.23 -20.53
C MET A 57 -9.16 4.11 -21.26
N SER A 58 -10.39 3.80 -20.87
CA SER A 58 -11.17 2.69 -21.43
C SER A 58 -12.29 3.15 -22.38
N GLY A 59 -12.44 4.45 -22.60
CA GLY A 59 -13.52 5.03 -23.41
C GLY A 59 -14.91 4.79 -22.82
N GLY A 60 -15.01 4.62 -21.52
CA GLY A 60 -16.23 4.36 -20.76
C GLY A 60 -16.03 3.25 -19.73
N ILE A 61 -16.96 3.16 -18.75
CA ILE A 61 -16.95 2.09 -17.76
C ILE A 61 -17.68 0.89 -18.34
N LYS A 62 -16.90 -0.11 -18.76
CA LYS A 62 -17.45 -1.41 -19.15
C LYS A 62 -17.56 -2.27 -17.90
N PRO A 63 -18.74 -2.82 -17.57
CA PRO A 63 -18.86 -3.72 -16.43
C PRO A 63 -17.99 -4.96 -16.69
N PRO A 64 -17.20 -5.41 -15.70
CA PRO A 64 -16.48 -6.67 -15.81
C PRO A 64 -17.46 -7.85 -15.86
N HIS A 65 -16.99 -9.02 -16.26
CA HIS A 65 -17.78 -10.26 -16.22
C HIS A 65 -17.95 -10.70 -14.76
N VAL A 66 -18.87 -10.06 -14.05
CA VAL A 66 -19.11 -10.26 -12.61
C VAL A 66 -19.59 -11.67 -12.27
N GLU A 67 -20.17 -12.37 -13.26
CA GLU A 67 -20.67 -13.75 -13.11
C GLU A 67 -19.55 -14.76 -12.76
N SER A 68 -18.33 -14.47 -13.16
CA SER A 68 -17.15 -15.29 -12.86
C SER A 68 -16.42 -14.90 -11.57
N ALA A 69 -16.85 -13.83 -10.90
CA ALA A 69 -16.19 -13.30 -9.73
C ALA A 69 -16.69 -14.00 -8.46
N SER A 70 -15.78 -14.61 -7.69
CA SER A 70 -16.07 -15.10 -6.35
C SER A 70 -16.26 -13.94 -5.37
N TRP A 71 -17.05 -14.13 -4.32
CA TRP A 71 -17.38 -13.10 -3.34
C TRP A 71 -16.15 -12.43 -2.69
N TRP A 72 -15.08 -13.18 -2.42
CA TRP A 72 -13.85 -12.68 -1.81
C TRP A 72 -13.06 -11.72 -2.71
N MET A 73 -13.30 -11.75 -4.04
CA MET A 73 -12.66 -10.83 -4.99
C MET A 73 -13.13 -9.38 -4.83
N TRP A 74 -14.22 -9.17 -4.08
CA TRP A 74 -14.75 -7.84 -3.77
C TRP A 74 -14.18 -7.25 -2.46
N LEU A 75 -13.42 -8.03 -1.70
CA LEU A 75 -12.82 -7.60 -0.43
C LEU A 75 -11.68 -6.56 -0.56
N PRO A 76 -10.95 -6.41 -1.67
CA PRO A 76 -9.79 -5.51 -1.71
C PRO A 76 -10.10 -4.06 -1.32
N GLY A 77 -11.29 -3.55 -1.66
CA GLY A 77 -11.72 -2.21 -1.25
C GLY A 77 -11.85 -2.05 0.26
N PHE A 78 -12.43 -3.05 0.93
CA PHE A 78 -12.52 -3.07 2.39
C PHE A 78 -11.13 -3.21 3.03
N LEU A 79 -10.31 -4.13 2.55
CA LEU A 79 -8.95 -4.33 3.05
C LEU A 79 -8.11 -3.06 2.89
N GLY A 80 -8.26 -2.36 1.77
CA GLY A 80 -7.60 -1.07 1.54
C GLY A 80 -8.02 -0.02 2.57
N SER A 81 -9.31 0.06 2.90
CA SER A 81 -9.81 1.00 3.90
C SER A 81 -9.24 0.73 5.30
N PHE A 82 -9.18 -0.54 5.72
CA PHE A 82 -8.53 -0.92 6.98
C PHE A 82 -7.03 -0.64 6.96
N TYR A 83 -6.35 -0.94 5.86
CA TYR A 83 -4.92 -0.66 5.69
C TYR A 83 -4.61 0.83 5.92
N ILE A 84 -5.35 1.72 5.26
CA ILE A 84 -5.15 3.16 5.38
C ILE A 84 -5.50 3.65 6.79
N LEU A 85 -6.59 3.16 7.37
CA LEU A 85 -6.97 3.52 8.74
C LEU A 85 -5.88 3.12 9.74
N PHE A 86 -5.35 1.90 9.66
CA PHE A 86 -4.26 1.44 10.52
C PHE A 86 -2.99 2.27 10.30
N MET A 87 -2.69 2.61 9.05
CA MET A 87 -1.56 3.46 8.72
C MET A 87 -1.69 4.86 9.35
N PHE A 88 -2.88 5.47 9.33
CA PHE A 88 -3.09 6.78 9.96
C PHE A 88 -2.99 6.72 11.48
N ILE A 89 -3.59 5.70 12.10
CA ILE A 89 -3.50 5.49 13.55
C ILE A 89 -2.03 5.32 13.98
N SER A 90 -1.28 4.48 13.27
CA SER A 90 0.12 4.20 13.58
C SER A 90 1.01 5.41 13.32
N ALA A 91 0.86 6.09 12.19
CA ALA A 91 1.64 7.28 11.86
C ALA A 91 1.53 8.38 12.90
N HIS A 92 0.36 8.52 13.52
CA HIS A 92 0.13 9.50 14.59
C HIS A 92 0.89 9.17 15.88
N LYS A 93 1.22 7.90 16.11
CA LYS A 93 1.89 7.41 17.32
C LYS A 93 3.40 7.27 17.18
N ILE A 94 3.86 6.74 16.06
CA ILE A 94 5.27 6.39 15.84
C ILE A 94 5.97 7.27 14.78
N GLY A 95 5.26 8.26 14.27
CA GLY A 95 5.76 9.12 13.18
C GLY A 95 5.58 8.50 11.80
N SER A 96 5.53 9.36 10.79
CA SER A 96 5.25 8.93 9.41
C SER A 96 6.38 8.09 8.80
N GLY A 97 7.63 8.43 9.08
CA GLY A 97 8.79 7.70 8.56
C GLY A 97 8.86 6.27 9.08
N ASN A 98 8.81 6.10 10.41
CA ASN A 98 8.79 4.78 11.04
C ASN A 98 7.58 3.94 10.60
N ASN A 99 6.42 4.57 10.53
CA ASN A 99 5.21 3.89 10.09
C ASN A 99 5.35 3.32 8.69
N LEU A 100 5.81 4.11 7.72
CA LEU A 100 5.99 3.66 6.34
C LEU A 100 6.97 2.49 6.26
N LEU A 101 8.01 2.50 7.06
CA LEU A 101 9.01 1.44 7.10
C LEU A 101 8.43 0.11 7.61
N TRP A 102 7.66 0.14 8.71
CA TRP A 102 6.98 -1.04 9.23
C TRP A 102 5.92 -1.58 8.25
N VAL A 103 5.17 -0.68 7.62
CA VAL A 103 4.20 -1.04 6.58
C VAL A 103 4.90 -1.72 5.42
N PHE A 104 6.00 -1.17 4.93
CA PHE A 104 6.78 -1.76 3.83
C PHE A 104 7.32 -3.15 4.18
N LEU A 105 7.89 -3.32 5.37
CA LEU A 105 8.35 -4.64 5.85
C LEU A 105 7.19 -5.64 5.88
N GLY A 106 6.05 -5.26 6.46
CA GLY A 106 4.87 -6.11 6.50
C GLY A 106 4.41 -6.55 5.10
N GLN A 107 4.37 -5.62 4.15
CA GLN A 107 4.02 -5.90 2.76
C GLN A 107 5.01 -6.89 2.11
N MET A 108 6.32 -6.71 2.32
CA MET A 108 7.33 -7.60 1.77
C MET A 108 7.21 -9.03 2.32
N TYR A 109 7.07 -9.17 3.64
CA TYR A 109 6.92 -10.49 4.27
C TYR A 109 5.68 -11.21 3.76
N PHE A 110 4.56 -10.49 3.72
CA PHE A 110 3.28 -11.08 3.29
C PHE A 110 3.28 -11.42 1.79
N ALA A 111 3.90 -10.59 0.95
CA ALA A 111 4.07 -10.86 -0.47
C ALA A 111 4.88 -12.15 -0.73
N VAL A 112 5.97 -12.35 0.03
CA VAL A 112 6.77 -13.57 -0.05
C VAL A 112 5.96 -14.79 0.40
N LEU A 113 5.18 -14.68 1.48
CA LEU A 113 4.32 -15.75 1.98
C LEU A 113 3.23 -16.14 0.97
N ILE A 114 2.50 -15.16 0.44
CA ILE A 114 1.45 -15.38 -0.57
C ILE A 114 2.04 -16.04 -1.82
N GLY A 115 3.19 -15.55 -2.29
CA GLY A 115 3.88 -16.12 -3.45
C GLY A 115 4.36 -17.54 -3.23
N LYS A 116 4.85 -17.88 -2.02
CA LYS A 116 5.25 -19.25 -1.66
C LYS A 116 4.08 -20.23 -1.65
N LEU A 117 2.96 -19.80 -1.08
CA LEU A 117 1.78 -20.64 -0.90
C LEU A 117 0.91 -20.71 -2.16
N GLY A 118 1.15 -19.85 -3.15
CA GLY A 118 0.32 -19.81 -4.37
C GLY A 118 -1.13 -19.43 -4.08
N LEU A 119 -1.38 -18.58 -3.07
CA LEU A 119 -2.73 -18.20 -2.68
C LEU A 119 -3.41 -17.37 -3.77
N PHE A 120 -4.74 -17.39 -3.78
CA PHE A 120 -5.58 -16.58 -4.68
C PHE A 120 -5.37 -16.85 -6.18
N GLY A 121 -4.97 -18.06 -6.56
CA GLY A 121 -4.76 -18.47 -7.94
C GLY A 121 -3.39 -18.08 -8.52
N LEU A 122 -2.47 -17.65 -7.67
CA LEU A 122 -1.09 -17.41 -8.08
C LEU A 122 -0.33 -18.75 -8.22
N GLU A 123 0.59 -18.81 -9.18
CA GLU A 123 1.51 -19.95 -9.27
C GLU A 123 2.47 -19.93 -8.07
N PRO A 124 2.60 -21.05 -7.32
CA PRO A 124 3.53 -21.15 -6.21
C PRO A 124 4.97 -20.89 -6.68
N ARG A 125 5.65 -19.96 -6.04
CA ARG A 125 7.04 -19.65 -6.33
C ARG A 125 7.92 -20.06 -5.16
N PRO A 126 8.96 -20.88 -5.40
CA PRO A 126 9.89 -21.24 -4.33
C PRO A 126 10.57 -19.98 -3.77
N ILE A 127 10.82 -20.01 -2.47
CA ILE A 127 11.62 -18.96 -1.86
C ILE A 127 13.08 -19.28 -2.16
N ASP A 128 13.70 -18.46 -2.99
CA ASP A 128 15.12 -18.52 -3.27
C ASP A 128 15.94 -17.91 -2.12
N LEU A 129 17.16 -18.39 -1.93
CA LEU A 129 18.10 -17.90 -0.94
C LEU A 129 18.32 -16.37 -1.05
N TYR A 130 18.40 -15.87 -2.29
CA TYR A 130 18.55 -14.43 -2.53
C TYR A 130 17.38 -13.60 -2.00
N LYS A 131 16.15 -14.11 -2.06
CA LYS A 131 14.97 -13.45 -1.47
C LYS A 131 15.05 -13.42 0.05
N ILE A 132 15.52 -14.50 0.67
CA ILE A 132 15.70 -14.56 2.14
C ILE A 132 16.77 -13.54 2.56
N ILE A 133 17.92 -13.55 1.91
CA ILE A 133 19.00 -12.60 2.19
C ILE A 133 18.52 -11.17 2.00
N GLY A 134 17.84 -10.86 0.89
CA GLY A 134 17.29 -9.53 0.63
C GLY A 134 16.32 -9.09 1.72
N LEU A 135 15.43 -9.97 2.17
CA LEU A 135 14.47 -9.68 3.23
C LEU A 135 15.14 -9.39 4.57
N VAL A 136 16.19 -10.16 4.91
CA VAL A 136 17.00 -9.95 6.12
C VAL A 136 17.73 -8.60 6.06
N VAL A 137 18.37 -8.29 4.93
CA VAL A 137 19.10 -7.02 4.75
C VAL A 137 18.16 -5.82 4.87
N VAL A 138 16.97 -5.87 4.24
CA VAL A 138 15.98 -4.79 4.35
C VAL A 138 15.47 -4.65 5.78
N THR A 139 15.27 -5.76 6.49
CA THR A 139 14.83 -5.75 7.90
C THR A 139 15.91 -5.12 8.81
N ILE A 140 17.16 -5.48 8.62
CA ILE A 140 18.27 -4.88 9.36
C ILE A 140 18.40 -3.39 9.04
N GLY A 141 18.35 -3.01 7.76
CA GLY A 141 18.36 -1.60 7.34
C GLY A 141 17.22 -0.80 7.96
N GLY A 142 16.03 -1.38 8.00
CA GLY A 142 14.88 -0.81 8.67
C GLY A 142 15.08 -0.62 10.17
N ALA A 143 15.60 -1.62 10.86
CA ALA A 143 15.87 -1.54 12.29
C ALA A 143 16.92 -0.44 12.62
N ILE A 144 17.94 -0.28 11.76
CA ILE A 144 18.94 0.77 11.90
C ILE A 144 18.31 2.15 11.74
N MET A 145 17.43 2.36 10.76
CA MET A 145 16.72 3.62 10.57
C MET A 145 15.88 3.99 11.79
N ILE A 146 15.07 3.04 12.29
CA ILE A 146 14.22 3.24 13.48
C ILE A 146 15.07 3.60 14.70
N TYR A 147 16.19 2.88 14.89
CA TYR A 147 17.09 3.16 15.98
C TYR A 147 17.74 4.54 15.87
N GLY A 148 18.11 4.96 14.68
CA GLY A 148 18.65 6.32 14.43
C GLY A 148 17.63 7.42 14.76
N GLU A 149 16.37 7.24 14.38
CA GLU A 149 15.30 8.23 14.64
C GLU A 149 14.91 8.29 16.12
N SER A 150 15.00 7.17 16.86
CA SER A 150 14.71 7.14 18.31
C SER A 150 15.72 7.91 19.16
N ARG A 151 16.84 8.35 18.58
CA ARG A 151 17.88 9.13 19.24
C ARG A 151 17.77 10.65 19.04
N GLN A 152 16.83 11.08 18.18
CA GLN A 152 16.55 12.50 17.91
C GLN A 152 15.38 12.98 18.77
#